data_817e74e661b4a26cd23746fbb13f2787
#
_entry.id   817e74e661b4a26cd23746fbb13f2787
#
_cell.length_a   1.000
_cell.length_b   1.000
_cell.length_c   1.000
_cell.angle_alpha   90.00
_cell.angle_beta   90.00
_cell.angle_gamma   90.00
#
_symmetry.space_group_name_H-M   'P 1'
#
loop_
_entity.id
_entity.type
_entity.pdbx_description
1 polymer ?
#
loop_
_entity_poly.entity_id
_entity_poly.type
_entity_poly.pdbx_seq_one_letter_code
_entity_poly.pdbx_strand_id
1 'polypeptide(L)'
;MSEKVVAFVFPGQGSQQVGMLAAAGERFNIIRDTFAEASQALGYDMWSLIQNGPQDALNLTETTQPVLLTSSVALWRVWQEESAVRPIMMAGHSLGEFSALVCAGGLDFVDAVKLVRKRGEYMQSAVPVGQGAMAAIIGLEHDELIRICTDVAQRLGGVV
;
A
#
# COMPACT_ATOMS: atom_id res chain seq x y z
N MET A 1 -19.41 8.29 29.71
CA MET A 1 -19.31 7.83 28.30
C MET A 1 -18.05 7.01 28.19
N SER A 2 -18.13 5.75 27.75
CA SER A 2 -16.92 4.94 27.55
C SER A 2 -16.04 5.58 26.48
N GLU A 3 -14.77 5.82 26.77
CA GLU A 3 -13.79 6.22 25.76
C GLU A 3 -13.78 5.18 24.62
N LYS A 4 -14.00 5.64 23.39
CA LYS A 4 -13.92 4.75 22.22
C LYS A 4 -12.46 4.41 21.98
N VAL A 5 -12.10 3.16 22.15
CA VAL A 5 -10.79 2.62 21.81
C VAL A 5 -10.79 2.33 20.31
N VAL A 6 -9.85 2.94 19.56
CA VAL A 6 -9.75 2.81 18.10
C VAL A 6 -8.36 2.31 17.76
N ALA A 7 -8.28 1.34 16.85
CA ALA A 7 -7.07 0.90 16.19
C ALA A 7 -7.17 1.20 14.69
N PHE A 8 -6.06 1.62 14.07
CA PHE A 8 -5.97 1.79 12.63
C PHE A 8 -5.20 0.63 12.00
N VAL A 9 -5.75 0.10 10.92
CA VAL A 9 -5.09 -0.92 10.10
C VAL A 9 -4.94 -0.42 8.67
N PHE A 10 -3.77 -0.64 8.09
CA PHE A 10 -3.41 -0.12 6.77
C PHE A 10 -3.28 -1.28 5.76
N PRO A 11 -3.89 -1.14 4.56
CA PRO A 11 -3.88 -2.18 3.55
C PRO A 11 -2.51 -2.36 2.92
N GLY A 12 -2.29 -3.56 2.38
CA GLY A 12 -1.18 -3.86 1.48
C GLY A 12 -1.55 -3.75 0.01
N GLN A 13 -0.66 -4.24 -0.85
CA GLN A 13 -0.83 -4.31 -2.29
C GLN A 13 -2.07 -5.13 -2.67
N GLY A 14 -2.82 -4.69 -3.70
CA GLY A 14 -4.10 -5.25 -4.13
C GLY A 14 -5.32 -4.37 -3.83
N SER A 15 -5.14 -3.29 -3.08
CA SER A 15 -6.21 -2.33 -2.72
C SER A 15 -6.30 -1.15 -3.70
N GLN A 16 -5.36 -1.02 -4.66
CA GLN A 16 -5.32 0.08 -5.62
C GLN A 16 -6.35 -0.10 -6.74
N GLN A 17 -6.99 1.00 -7.10
CA GLN A 17 -7.97 1.04 -8.19
C GLN A 17 -7.95 2.41 -8.85
N VAL A 18 -8.06 2.45 -10.19
CA VAL A 18 -8.25 3.72 -10.91
C VAL A 18 -9.55 4.38 -10.46
N GLY A 19 -9.51 5.69 -10.21
CA GLY A 19 -10.60 6.47 -9.65
C GLY A 19 -10.66 6.48 -8.12
N MET A 20 -9.75 5.77 -7.43
CA MET A 20 -9.72 5.77 -5.96
C MET A 20 -9.53 7.19 -5.40
N LEU A 21 -10.17 7.46 -4.26
CA LEU A 21 -10.14 8.75 -3.55
C LEU A 21 -10.72 9.96 -4.33
N ALA A 22 -11.35 9.78 -5.51
CA ALA A 22 -11.89 10.89 -6.30
C ALA A 22 -12.83 11.79 -5.47
N ALA A 23 -13.90 11.23 -4.92
CA ALA A 23 -14.88 11.96 -4.11
C ALA A 23 -14.25 12.57 -2.82
N ALA A 24 -13.30 11.87 -2.20
CA ALA A 24 -12.60 12.39 -1.04
C ALA A 24 -11.66 13.55 -1.40
N GLY A 25 -10.98 13.48 -2.55
CA GLY A 25 -10.13 14.55 -3.07
C GLY A 25 -10.87 15.79 -3.55
N GLU A 26 -12.18 15.68 -3.86
CA GLU A 26 -13.06 16.82 -4.11
C GLU A 26 -13.47 17.51 -2.81
N ARG A 27 -13.64 16.75 -1.74
CA ARG A 27 -14.11 17.24 -0.44
C ARG A 27 -12.98 17.79 0.44
N PHE A 28 -11.81 17.17 0.42
CA PHE A 28 -10.69 17.46 1.32
C PHE A 28 -9.43 17.79 0.53
N ASN A 29 -9.03 19.07 0.52
CA ASN A 29 -7.84 19.54 -0.20
C ASN A 29 -6.56 18.84 0.26
N ILE A 30 -6.47 18.50 1.56
CA ILE A 30 -5.32 17.80 2.16
C ILE A 30 -4.97 16.49 1.42
N ILE A 31 -5.95 15.84 0.78
CA ILE A 31 -5.70 14.65 -0.04
C ILE A 31 -4.85 15.01 -1.26
N ARG A 32 -5.28 16.02 -2.03
CA ARG A 32 -4.55 16.47 -3.21
C ARG A 32 -3.17 17.01 -2.86
N ASP A 33 -3.07 17.75 -1.75
CA ASP A 33 -1.80 18.29 -1.25
C ASP A 33 -0.82 17.16 -0.88
N THR A 34 -1.32 16.09 -0.24
CA THR A 34 -0.51 14.90 0.07
C THR A 34 -0.03 14.20 -1.19
N PHE A 35 -0.87 14.07 -2.22
CA PHE A 35 -0.47 13.51 -3.51
C PHE A 35 0.50 14.42 -4.27
N ALA A 36 0.37 15.73 -4.16
CA ALA A 36 1.31 16.68 -4.75
C ALA A 36 2.69 16.57 -4.12
N GLU A 37 2.76 16.44 -2.77
CA GLU A 37 4.00 16.21 -2.03
C GLU A 37 4.71 14.91 -2.49
N ALA A 38 3.97 13.81 -2.61
CA ALA A 38 4.49 12.54 -3.11
C ALA A 38 4.93 12.63 -4.58
N SER A 39 4.14 13.32 -5.42
CA SER A 39 4.47 13.55 -6.83
C SER A 39 5.76 14.32 -7.01
N GLN A 40 5.98 15.36 -6.20
CA GLN A 40 7.22 16.11 -6.18
C GLN A 40 8.42 15.23 -5.76
N ALA A 41 8.22 14.36 -4.78
CA ALA A 41 9.27 13.45 -4.28
C ALA A 41 9.72 12.41 -5.32
N LEU A 42 8.81 11.97 -6.18
CA LEU A 42 9.06 10.90 -7.18
C LEU A 42 9.20 11.41 -8.62
N GLY A 43 8.88 12.67 -8.89
CA GLY A 43 9.05 13.28 -10.20
C GLY A 43 7.99 12.91 -11.25
N TYR A 44 6.79 12.44 -10.83
CA TYR A 44 5.66 12.19 -11.72
C TYR A 44 4.32 12.54 -11.05
N ASP A 45 3.28 12.80 -11.85
CA ASP A 45 1.95 13.13 -11.35
C ASP A 45 1.21 11.87 -10.87
N MET A 46 1.34 11.59 -9.57
CA MET A 46 0.70 10.43 -8.93
C MET A 46 -0.82 10.58 -8.86
N TRP A 47 -1.33 11.82 -8.68
CA TRP A 47 -2.77 12.04 -8.64
C TRP A 47 -3.41 11.74 -10.00
N SER A 48 -2.84 12.25 -11.09
CA SER A 48 -3.31 11.94 -12.43
C SER A 48 -3.31 10.43 -12.70
N LEU A 49 -2.27 9.74 -12.28
CA LEU A 49 -2.16 8.29 -12.43
C LEU A 49 -3.29 7.54 -11.72
N ILE A 50 -3.60 7.87 -10.46
CA ILE A 50 -4.69 7.19 -9.74
C ILE A 50 -6.08 7.55 -10.25
N GLN A 51 -6.26 8.73 -10.86
CA GLN A 51 -7.56 9.11 -11.43
C GLN A 51 -7.79 8.53 -12.83
N ASN A 52 -6.78 8.52 -13.67
CA ASN A 52 -6.91 8.25 -15.10
C ASN A 52 -6.26 6.92 -15.52
N GLY A 53 -5.44 6.30 -14.68
CA GLY A 53 -4.74 5.07 -15.00
C GLY A 53 -3.59 5.25 -16.00
N PRO A 54 -3.26 4.21 -16.77
CA PRO A 54 -3.96 2.93 -16.88
C PRO A 54 -3.81 2.02 -15.65
N GLN A 55 -4.77 1.10 -15.43
CA GLN A 55 -4.75 0.18 -14.29
C GLN A 55 -3.49 -0.69 -14.27
N ASP A 56 -2.98 -1.11 -15.42
CA ASP A 56 -1.76 -1.92 -15.51
C ASP A 56 -0.53 -1.17 -14.98
N ALA A 57 -0.41 0.14 -15.26
CA ALA A 57 0.66 0.96 -14.68
C ALA A 57 0.51 1.10 -13.16
N LEU A 58 -0.73 1.21 -12.68
CA LEU A 58 -1.04 1.26 -11.26
C LEU A 58 -0.74 -0.06 -10.54
N ASN A 59 -0.80 -1.19 -11.24
CA ASN A 59 -0.55 -2.53 -10.71
C ASN A 59 0.95 -2.92 -10.67
N LEU A 60 1.83 -2.14 -11.27
CA LEU A 60 3.27 -2.35 -11.12
C LEU A 60 3.66 -2.16 -9.64
N THR A 61 4.35 -3.12 -9.07
CA THR A 61 4.69 -3.11 -7.63
C THR A 61 5.39 -1.83 -7.20
N GLU A 62 6.29 -1.32 -8.03
CA GLU A 62 7.01 -0.06 -7.83
C GLU A 62 6.11 1.18 -7.85
N THR A 63 4.94 1.11 -8.49
CA THR A 63 3.94 2.17 -8.55
C THR A 63 2.89 2.01 -7.46
N THR A 64 2.40 0.78 -7.28
CA THR A 64 1.37 0.45 -6.28
C THR A 64 1.79 0.85 -4.87
N GLN A 65 3.04 0.58 -4.49
CA GLN A 65 3.50 0.80 -3.12
C GLN A 65 3.47 2.28 -2.72
N PRO A 66 4.09 3.22 -3.46
CA PRO A 66 3.99 4.63 -3.10
C PRO A 66 2.57 5.19 -3.20
N VAL A 67 1.75 4.72 -4.15
CA VAL A 67 0.35 5.13 -4.26
C VAL A 67 -0.46 4.74 -3.03
N LEU A 68 -0.36 3.51 -2.56
CA LEU A 68 -1.11 3.04 -1.38
C LEU A 68 -0.62 3.69 -0.09
N LEU A 69 0.69 3.90 0.07
CA LEU A 69 1.23 4.65 1.19
C LEU A 69 0.68 6.09 1.20
N THR A 70 0.76 6.78 0.06
CA THR A 70 0.26 8.16 -0.07
C THR A 70 -1.25 8.24 0.21
N SER A 71 -2.03 7.29 -0.32
CA SER A 71 -3.48 7.20 -0.07
C SER A 71 -3.80 7.03 1.41
N SER A 72 -3.07 6.15 2.09
CA SER A 72 -3.23 5.89 3.53
C SER A 72 -2.89 7.11 4.37
N VAL A 73 -1.77 7.79 4.06
CA VAL A 73 -1.34 9.00 4.77
C VAL A 73 -2.30 10.16 4.50
N ALA A 74 -2.81 10.30 3.28
CA ALA A 74 -3.80 11.33 2.94
C ALA A 74 -5.09 11.16 3.75
N LEU A 75 -5.63 9.93 3.83
CA LEU A 75 -6.80 9.63 4.65
C LEU A 75 -6.53 9.81 6.16
N TRP A 76 -5.33 9.48 6.63
CA TRP A 76 -4.91 9.74 8.00
C TRP A 76 -4.87 11.25 8.31
N ARG A 77 -4.33 12.07 7.40
CA ARG A 77 -4.33 13.54 7.55
C ARG A 77 -5.75 14.09 7.62
N VAL A 78 -6.67 13.60 6.79
CA VAL A 78 -8.11 13.96 6.89
C VAL A 78 -8.67 13.57 8.27
N TRP A 79 -8.39 12.35 8.74
CA TRP A 79 -8.84 11.93 10.08
C TRP A 79 -8.34 12.85 11.19
N GLN A 80 -7.09 13.31 11.09
CA GLN A 80 -6.50 14.20 12.10
C GLN A 80 -7.18 15.58 12.12
N GLU A 81 -7.67 16.07 10.98
CA GLU A 81 -8.42 17.33 10.87
C GLU A 81 -9.87 17.18 11.33
N GLU A 82 -10.53 16.10 10.95
CA GLU A 82 -11.97 15.89 11.18
C GLU A 82 -12.30 15.25 12.54
N SER A 83 -11.33 14.69 13.25
CA SER A 83 -11.55 13.94 14.48
C SER A 83 -10.53 14.23 15.57
N ALA A 84 -11.03 14.44 16.79
CA ALA A 84 -10.20 14.49 17.99
C ALA A 84 -9.78 13.09 18.50
N VAL A 85 -10.40 12.02 18.00
CA VAL A 85 -10.09 10.64 18.42
C VAL A 85 -8.72 10.23 17.88
N ARG A 86 -7.87 9.71 18.76
CA ARG A 86 -6.56 9.16 18.38
C ARG A 86 -6.57 7.65 18.56
N PRO A 87 -6.00 6.89 17.60
CA PRO A 87 -5.86 5.45 17.77
C PRO A 87 -4.84 5.14 18.87
N ILE A 88 -5.08 4.06 19.59
CA ILE A 88 -4.14 3.55 20.59
C ILE A 88 -3.06 2.66 19.97
N MET A 89 -3.32 2.13 18.78
CA MET A 89 -2.36 1.36 18.01
C MET A 89 -2.60 1.53 16.50
N MET A 90 -1.55 1.31 15.74
CA MET A 90 -1.56 1.26 14.30
C MET A 90 -0.85 0.00 13.84
N ALA A 91 -1.37 -0.67 12.83
CA ALA A 91 -0.78 -1.87 12.23
C ALA A 91 -0.98 -1.88 10.72
N GLY A 92 -0.14 -2.61 10.01
CA GLY A 92 -0.25 -2.77 8.58
C GLY A 92 0.38 -4.06 8.10
N HIS A 93 -0.13 -4.60 7.00
CA HIS A 93 0.44 -5.78 6.36
C HIS A 93 1.38 -5.37 5.24
N SER A 94 2.62 -5.88 5.23
CA SER A 94 3.63 -5.62 4.19
C SER A 94 3.84 -4.13 3.96
N LEU A 95 3.35 -3.57 2.83
CA LEU A 95 3.39 -2.13 2.57
C LEU A 95 2.64 -1.32 3.64
N GLY A 96 1.53 -1.82 4.15
CA GLY A 96 0.75 -1.15 5.17
C GLY A 96 1.52 -0.85 6.46
N GLU A 97 2.57 -1.61 6.77
CA GLU A 97 3.47 -1.35 7.89
C GLU A 97 4.19 0.00 7.74
N PHE A 98 4.66 0.33 6.53
CA PHE A 98 5.25 1.64 6.25
C PHE A 98 4.23 2.78 6.42
N SER A 99 2.98 2.55 5.98
CA SER A 99 1.89 3.50 6.21
C SER A 99 1.62 3.71 7.71
N ALA A 100 1.61 2.63 8.50
CA ALA A 100 1.45 2.69 9.94
C ALA A 100 2.60 3.47 10.61
N LEU A 101 3.84 3.23 10.20
CA LEU A 101 5.02 3.94 10.70
C LEU A 101 4.98 5.44 10.41
N VAL A 102 4.59 5.84 9.18
CA VAL A 102 4.44 7.26 8.83
C VAL A 102 3.32 7.90 9.66
N CYS A 103 2.15 7.26 9.73
CA CYS A 103 1.01 7.80 10.47
C CYS A 103 1.26 7.89 11.99
N ALA A 104 2.11 7.02 12.53
CA ALA A 104 2.55 7.04 13.92
C ALA A 104 3.72 8.02 14.19
N GLY A 105 4.25 8.68 13.16
CA GLY A 105 5.37 9.63 13.28
C GLY A 105 6.75 8.96 13.43
N GLY A 106 6.84 7.65 13.15
CA GLY A 106 8.10 6.89 13.20
C GLY A 106 8.93 6.98 11.92
N LEU A 107 8.36 7.48 10.83
CA LEU A 107 9.03 7.61 9.53
C LEU A 107 8.53 8.89 8.84
N ASP A 108 9.45 9.65 8.25
CA ASP A 108 9.10 10.82 7.42
C ASP A 108 8.34 10.39 6.17
N PHE A 109 7.34 11.17 5.78
CA PHE A 109 6.47 10.81 4.65
C PHE A 109 7.21 10.79 3.31
N VAL A 110 8.02 11.82 3.03
CA VAL A 110 8.76 11.92 1.76
C VAL A 110 9.81 10.83 1.65
N ASP A 111 10.50 10.54 2.74
CA ASP A 111 11.47 9.44 2.81
C ASP A 111 10.78 8.08 2.65
N ALA A 112 9.63 7.89 3.28
CA ALA A 112 8.82 6.68 3.13
C ALA A 112 8.37 6.45 1.69
N VAL A 113 7.89 7.48 1.00
CA VAL A 113 7.47 7.42 -0.41
C VAL A 113 8.63 6.94 -1.30
N LYS A 114 9.82 7.51 -1.13
CA LYS A 114 11.03 7.10 -1.87
C LYS A 114 11.45 5.67 -1.51
N LEU A 115 11.40 5.31 -0.23
CA LEU A 115 11.78 4.01 0.27
C LEU A 115 10.88 2.89 -0.29
N VAL A 116 9.56 3.08 -0.25
CA VAL A 116 8.63 2.07 -0.77
C VAL A 116 8.64 1.99 -2.30
N ARG A 117 8.95 3.09 -3.00
CA ARG A 117 9.25 3.07 -4.44
C ARG A 117 10.43 2.14 -4.72
N LYS A 118 11.53 2.34 -4.00
CA LYS A 118 12.75 1.51 -4.15
C LYS A 118 12.50 0.05 -3.77
N ARG A 119 11.74 -0.18 -2.71
CA ARG A 119 11.29 -1.53 -2.32
C ARG A 119 10.50 -2.20 -3.45
N GLY A 120 9.57 -1.48 -4.08
CA GLY A 120 8.79 -1.97 -5.22
C GLY A 120 9.65 -2.33 -6.43
N GLU A 121 10.65 -1.51 -6.77
CA GLU A 121 11.63 -1.78 -7.83
C GLU A 121 12.42 -3.06 -7.57
N TYR A 122 12.91 -3.26 -6.34
CA TYR A 122 13.63 -4.48 -5.97
C TYR A 122 12.72 -5.72 -6.03
N MET A 123 11.49 -5.62 -5.54
CA MET A 123 10.54 -6.73 -5.62
C MET A 123 10.19 -7.07 -7.07
N GLN A 124 10.01 -6.05 -7.93
CA GLN A 124 9.72 -6.27 -9.35
C GLN A 124 10.90 -6.87 -10.11
N SER A 125 12.15 -6.52 -9.74
CA SER A 125 13.36 -7.03 -10.37
C SER A 125 13.82 -8.39 -9.85
N ALA A 126 13.30 -8.82 -8.70
CA ALA A 126 13.68 -10.10 -8.09
C ALA A 126 13.28 -11.32 -8.93
N VAL A 127 12.17 -11.19 -9.70
CA VAL A 127 11.72 -12.22 -10.64
C VAL A 127 11.28 -11.54 -11.93
N PRO A 128 11.73 -12.02 -13.10
CA PRO A 128 11.32 -11.47 -14.40
C PRO A 128 9.79 -11.49 -14.56
N VAL A 129 9.27 -10.48 -15.23
CA VAL A 129 7.82 -10.37 -15.50
C VAL A 129 7.32 -11.63 -16.22
N GLY A 130 6.26 -12.25 -15.71
CA GLY A 130 5.66 -13.46 -16.25
C GLY A 130 6.31 -14.78 -15.80
N GLN A 131 7.40 -14.72 -15.02
CA GLN A 131 8.05 -15.94 -14.48
C GLN A 131 7.69 -16.22 -13.03
N GLY A 132 7.02 -15.32 -12.35
CA GLY A 132 6.57 -15.49 -10.98
C GLY A 132 5.16 -14.95 -10.78
N ALA A 133 4.52 -15.42 -9.72
CA ALA A 133 3.21 -14.96 -9.29
C ALA A 133 3.12 -14.96 -7.76
N MET A 134 2.22 -14.16 -7.23
CA MET A 134 1.87 -14.16 -5.81
C MET A 134 0.36 -14.31 -5.67
N ALA A 135 -0.08 -15.15 -4.74
CA ALA A 135 -1.48 -15.32 -4.45
C ALA A 135 -1.72 -15.34 -2.93
N ALA A 136 -2.78 -14.69 -2.49
CA ALA A 136 -3.26 -14.84 -1.12
C ALA A 136 -4.11 -16.09 -1.01
N ILE A 137 -3.69 -17.04 -0.18
CA ILE A 137 -4.44 -18.27 0.08
C ILE A 137 -5.31 -18.06 1.30
N ILE A 138 -6.61 -18.28 1.15
CA ILE A 138 -7.60 -18.08 2.21
C ILE A 138 -8.31 -19.40 2.48
N GLY A 139 -8.42 -19.77 3.76
CA GLY A 139 -9.20 -20.93 4.19
C GLY A 139 -8.52 -22.29 4.03
N LEU A 140 -7.20 -22.31 3.77
CA LEU A 140 -6.41 -23.53 3.74
C LEU A 140 -5.51 -23.61 4.99
N GLU A 141 -5.41 -24.79 5.59
CA GLU A 141 -4.51 -25.02 6.72
C GLU A 141 -3.04 -24.91 6.29
N HIS A 142 -2.21 -24.36 7.18
CA HIS A 142 -0.82 -24.05 6.89
C HIS A 142 0.01 -25.27 6.42
N ASP A 143 -0.16 -26.42 7.12
CA ASP A 143 0.58 -27.66 6.79
C ASP A 143 0.19 -28.20 5.42
N GLU A 144 -1.08 -28.06 5.05
CA GLU A 144 -1.56 -28.48 3.73
C GLU A 144 -1.01 -27.56 2.64
N LEU A 145 -0.95 -26.25 2.88
CA LEU A 145 -0.33 -25.29 1.96
C LEU A 145 1.14 -25.64 1.72
N ILE A 146 1.93 -25.88 2.79
CA ILE A 146 3.36 -26.27 2.67
C ILE A 146 3.49 -27.55 1.82
N ARG A 147 2.63 -28.54 2.05
CA ARG A 147 2.66 -29.80 1.30
C ARG A 147 2.40 -29.56 -0.19
N ILE A 148 1.39 -28.74 -0.54
CA ILE A 148 1.06 -28.39 -1.92
C ILE A 148 2.22 -27.66 -2.59
N CYS A 149 2.78 -26.62 -1.93
CA CYS A 149 3.92 -25.87 -2.44
C CYS A 149 5.15 -26.77 -2.69
N THR A 150 5.42 -27.67 -1.76
CA THR A 150 6.54 -28.64 -1.87
C THR A 150 6.35 -29.59 -3.06
N ASP A 151 5.15 -30.17 -3.22
CA ASP A 151 4.82 -31.07 -4.34
C ASP A 151 4.93 -30.36 -5.69
N VAL A 152 4.40 -29.13 -5.79
CA VAL A 152 4.49 -28.32 -7.02
C VAL A 152 5.93 -27.96 -7.34
N ALA A 153 6.72 -27.51 -6.35
CA ALA A 153 8.13 -27.20 -6.54
C ALA A 153 8.94 -28.41 -7.05
N GLN A 154 8.67 -29.59 -6.48
CA GLN A 154 9.33 -30.82 -6.93
C GLN A 154 8.95 -31.21 -8.38
N ARG A 155 7.69 -31.04 -8.75
CA ARG A 155 7.20 -31.39 -10.10
C ARG A 155 7.64 -30.41 -11.18
N LEU A 156 7.71 -29.12 -10.87
CA LEU A 156 8.03 -28.06 -11.84
C LEU A 156 9.52 -27.65 -11.83
N GLY A 157 10.28 -28.09 -10.84
CA GLY A 157 11.69 -27.73 -10.71
C GLY A 157 11.93 -26.26 -10.35
N GLY A 158 10.95 -25.61 -9.68
CA GLY A 158 10.98 -24.22 -9.28
C GLY A 158 10.92 -24.03 -7.77
N VAL A 159 10.75 -22.77 -7.37
CA VAL A 159 10.47 -22.34 -5.98
C VAL A 159 9.01 -21.91 -5.92
N VAL A 160 8.27 -22.44 -4.94
CA VAL A 160 6.86 -22.09 -4.69
C VAL A 160 6.70 -21.72 -3.22
#